data_2eb51334df4af1119bf4c7d48b0749a6
#
_entry.id   2eb51334df4af1119bf4c7d48b0749a6
#
_cell.length_a   1.000
_cell.length_b   1.000
_cell.length_c   1.000
_cell.angle_alpha   90.00
_cell.angle_beta   90.00
_cell.angle_gamma   90.00
#
_symmetry.space_group_name_H-M   'P 1'
#
loop_
_entity.id
_entity.type
_entity.pdbx_description
1 polymer ?
#
loop_
_entity_poly.entity_id
_entity_poly.type
_entity_poly.pdbx_seq_one_letter_code
_entity_poly.pdbx_strand_id
1 'polypeptide(L)'
;DPEMSRGLGDVYKRQVTESKMAIAIAREGGIGIIHKNMTIAQQAEEVDKVKRSENGVIVNPFSLTADKTVAEADKLMGKYKISGVPIVDKDGKLEGILTNRDLRFITDFENIKIGDVMTKENLVTAPVDTDLEGAQKILMKHKIEKLPLVDANGVLKGLITIKDIEKAVQYPNSARDKKGRLLCGATIGMTNDCLLYTSDAADDSLRVD
;
A
#
# COMPACT_ATOMS: atom_id res chain seq x y z
N ASP A 1 29.25 -0.53 -34.76
CA ASP A 1 29.16 0.83 -34.21
C ASP A 1 28.64 0.71 -32.74
N PRO A 2 29.42 1.13 -31.71
CA PRO A 2 29.03 1.00 -30.31
C PRO A 2 27.76 1.77 -29.93
N GLU A 3 27.39 2.79 -30.71
CA GLU A 3 26.19 3.61 -30.44
C GLU A 3 24.88 2.92 -30.86
N MET A 4 24.89 2.08 -31.88
CA MET A 4 23.71 1.31 -32.29
C MET A 4 23.35 0.20 -31.28
N SER A 5 24.35 -0.34 -30.59
CA SER A 5 24.13 -1.35 -29.52
C SER A 5 23.43 -0.79 -28.29
N ARG A 6 23.63 0.50 -27.99
CA ARG A 6 22.96 1.17 -26.85
C ARG A 6 21.47 1.38 -27.08
N GLY A 7 21.04 1.70 -28.30
CA GLY A 7 19.64 1.91 -28.64
C GLY A 7 18.78 0.63 -28.57
N LEU A 8 19.33 -0.50 -28.99
CA LEU A 8 18.61 -1.78 -28.93
C LEU A 8 18.50 -2.34 -27.50
N GLY A 9 19.52 -2.10 -26.66
CA GLY A 9 19.48 -2.50 -25.25
C GLY A 9 18.41 -1.75 -24.46
N ASP A 10 18.16 -0.47 -24.77
CA ASP A 10 17.13 0.34 -24.13
C ASP A 10 15.70 -0.10 -24.51
N VAL A 11 15.49 -0.51 -25.77
CA VAL A 11 14.18 -1.01 -26.23
C VAL A 11 13.80 -2.31 -25.52
N TYR A 12 14.74 -3.23 -25.31
CA TYR A 12 14.49 -4.48 -24.57
C TYR A 12 14.27 -4.22 -23.07
N LYS A 13 14.98 -3.30 -22.45
CA LYS A 13 14.81 -2.95 -21.02
C LYS A 13 13.45 -2.32 -20.72
N ARG A 14 12.83 -1.61 -21.65
CA ARG A 14 11.51 -0.99 -21.50
C ARG A 14 10.36 -2.01 -21.42
N GLN A 15 10.58 -3.26 -21.85
CA GLN A 15 9.56 -4.33 -21.84
C GLN A 15 9.53 -5.15 -20.55
N VAL A 16 10.39 -4.85 -19.57
CA VAL A 16 10.54 -5.60 -18.32
C VAL A 16 10.33 -4.75 -17.06
N THR A 17 9.77 -3.55 -17.21
CA THR A 17 9.44 -2.72 -16.05
C THR A 17 8.18 -3.26 -15.39
N GLU A 18 8.36 -3.85 -14.21
CA GLU A 18 7.32 -4.30 -13.29
C GLU A 18 7.33 -3.43 -12.05
N SER A 19 6.49 -3.75 -11.07
CA SER A 19 6.31 -2.95 -9.85
C SER A 19 7.62 -2.60 -9.13
N LYS A 20 8.55 -3.55 -9.01
CA LYS A 20 9.84 -3.30 -8.32
C LYS A 20 10.67 -2.19 -8.99
N MET A 21 10.77 -2.24 -10.32
CA MET A 21 11.49 -1.25 -11.09
C MET A 21 10.74 0.09 -11.09
N ALA A 22 9.42 0.07 -11.25
CA ALA A 22 8.60 1.28 -11.21
C ALA A 22 8.68 1.99 -9.85
N ILE A 23 8.71 1.24 -8.73
CA ILE A 23 8.95 1.77 -7.39
C ILE A 23 10.33 2.44 -7.30
N ALA A 24 11.39 1.76 -7.76
CA ALA A 24 12.74 2.30 -7.72
C ALA A 24 12.85 3.61 -8.50
N ILE A 25 12.29 3.67 -9.71
CA ILE A 25 12.28 4.87 -10.54
C ILE A 25 11.50 6.01 -9.88
N ALA A 26 10.33 5.71 -9.30
CA ALA A 26 9.50 6.72 -8.64
C ALA A 26 10.15 7.30 -7.37
N ARG A 27 10.94 6.51 -6.63
CA ARG A 27 11.75 6.97 -5.50
C ARG A 27 12.75 8.05 -5.89
N GLU A 28 13.34 7.91 -7.07
CA GLU A 28 14.30 8.87 -7.61
C GLU A 28 13.64 10.04 -8.38
N GLY A 29 12.32 10.19 -8.26
CA GLY A 29 11.57 11.29 -8.87
C GLY A 29 11.12 11.04 -10.31
N GLY A 30 11.33 9.84 -10.85
CA GLY A 30 10.90 9.45 -12.19
C GLY A 30 9.54 8.77 -12.22
N ILE A 31 9.09 8.33 -13.41
CA ILE A 31 7.85 7.57 -13.60
C ILE A 31 8.18 6.26 -14.31
N GLY A 32 7.98 5.12 -13.64
CA GLY A 32 8.10 3.81 -14.23
C GLY A 32 6.84 3.43 -15.01
N ILE A 33 7.02 2.94 -16.25
CA ILE A 33 5.91 2.49 -17.10
C ILE A 33 5.83 0.97 -17.09
N ILE A 34 4.77 0.43 -16.52
CA ILE A 34 4.53 -1.03 -16.47
C ILE A 34 4.16 -1.52 -17.87
N HIS A 35 4.84 -2.59 -18.32
CA HIS A 35 4.67 -3.13 -19.68
C HIS A 35 3.35 -3.88 -19.84
N LYS A 36 2.87 -4.01 -21.09
CA LYS A 36 1.63 -4.69 -21.44
C LYS A 36 1.76 -6.20 -21.71
N ASN A 37 2.98 -6.78 -21.62
CA ASN A 37 3.22 -8.19 -21.92
C ASN A 37 2.81 -9.12 -20.75
N MET A 38 1.59 -8.93 -20.28
CA MET A 38 0.93 -9.68 -19.21
C MET A 38 -0.58 -9.51 -19.36
N THR A 39 -1.37 -10.28 -18.60
CA THR A 39 -2.83 -10.11 -18.59
C THR A 39 -3.21 -8.77 -17.93
N ILE A 40 -4.41 -8.27 -18.25
CA ILE A 40 -4.94 -7.03 -17.64
C ILE A 40 -4.95 -7.15 -16.11
N ALA A 41 -5.40 -8.28 -15.57
CA ALA A 41 -5.42 -8.51 -14.12
C ALA A 41 -4.02 -8.48 -13.50
N GLN A 42 -3.02 -9.06 -14.16
CA GLN A 42 -1.62 -9.02 -13.71
C GLN A 42 -1.07 -7.59 -13.76
N GLN A 43 -1.36 -6.83 -14.81
CA GLN A 43 -0.91 -5.44 -14.92
C GLN A 43 -1.54 -4.57 -13.83
N ALA A 44 -2.84 -4.75 -13.55
CA ALA A 44 -3.53 -4.08 -12.45
C ALA A 44 -2.88 -4.40 -11.11
N GLU A 45 -2.54 -5.68 -10.87
CA GLU A 45 -1.85 -6.09 -9.65
C GLU A 45 -0.47 -5.42 -9.51
N GLU A 46 0.29 -5.29 -10.61
CA GLU A 46 1.58 -4.60 -10.60
C GLU A 46 1.43 -3.11 -10.30
N VAL A 47 0.42 -2.43 -10.89
CA VAL A 47 0.10 -1.03 -10.57
C VAL A 47 -0.31 -0.89 -9.10
N ASP A 48 -1.17 -1.77 -8.59
CA ASP A 48 -1.61 -1.75 -7.19
C ASP A 48 -0.41 -1.95 -6.22
N LYS A 49 0.54 -2.82 -6.55
CA LYS A 49 1.79 -2.98 -5.79
C LYS A 49 2.59 -1.68 -5.71
N VAL A 50 2.70 -0.92 -6.83
CA VAL A 50 3.37 0.37 -6.82
C VAL A 50 2.61 1.39 -5.97
N LYS A 51 1.29 1.49 -6.19
CA LYS A 51 0.44 2.44 -5.46
C LYS A 51 0.38 2.18 -3.96
N ARG A 52 0.57 0.93 -3.53
CA ARG A 52 0.58 0.52 -2.11
C ARG A 52 1.97 0.48 -1.48
N SER A 53 3.05 0.58 -2.26
CA SER A 53 4.41 0.35 -1.75
C SER A 53 4.90 1.41 -0.78
N GLU A 54 4.50 2.66 -0.98
CA GLU A 54 4.97 3.82 -0.20
C GLU A 54 3.92 4.91 -0.15
N ASN A 55 3.00 4.77 0.75
CA ASN A 55 2.04 5.82 1.05
C ASN A 55 2.47 6.51 2.33
N GLY A 56 2.60 7.84 2.30
CA GLY A 56 2.72 8.60 3.54
C GLY A 56 1.54 8.32 4.46
N VAL A 57 0.34 8.26 3.87
CA VAL A 57 -0.90 7.81 4.51
C VAL A 57 -1.50 6.71 3.64
N ILE A 58 -1.66 5.52 4.17
CA ILE A 58 -2.37 4.43 3.49
C ILE A 58 -3.87 4.73 3.59
N VAL A 59 -4.47 5.18 2.49
CA VAL A 59 -5.92 5.40 2.42
C VAL A 59 -6.63 4.07 2.20
N ASN A 60 -7.72 3.82 2.93
CA ASN A 60 -8.46 2.56 2.91
C ASN A 60 -7.54 1.34 3.13
N PRO A 61 -6.88 1.24 4.30
CA PRO A 61 -5.99 0.13 4.60
C PRO A 61 -6.75 -1.19 4.59
N PHE A 62 -6.02 -2.29 4.30
CA PHE A 62 -6.60 -3.60 4.54
C PHE A 62 -7.05 -3.73 5.98
N SER A 63 -8.27 -4.17 6.20
CA SER A 63 -8.84 -4.42 7.51
C SER A 63 -9.52 -5.78 7.52
N LEU A 64 -9.66 -6.35 8.70
CA LEU A 64 -10.38 -7.59 8.95
C LEU A 64 -11.37 -7.37 10.09
N THR A 65 -12.26 -8.33 10.29
CA THR A 65 -13.20 -8.33 11.42
C THR A 65 -12.74 -9.30 12.50
N ALA A 66 -13.15 -9.06 13.74
CA ALA A 66 -12.71 -9.84 14.91
C ALA A 66 -13.15 -11.32 14.89
N ASP A 67 -14.18 -11.66 14.11
CA ASP A 67 -14.70 -13.02 13.93
C ASP A 67 -13.86 -13.92 13.02
N LYS A 68 -12.96 -13.31 12.20
CA LYS A 68 -12.02 -14.03 11.34
C LYS A 68 -10.97 -14.79 12.12
N THR A 69 -10.35 -15.79 11.48
CA THR A 69 -9.26 -16.57 12.09
C THR A 69 -7.91 -15.87 11.97
N VAL A 70 -6.99 -16.21 12.85
CA VAL A 70 -5.60 -15.75 12.78
C VAL A 70 -4.95 -16.23 11.49
N ALA A 71 -5.30 -17.42 10.96
CA ALA A 71 -4.79 -17.91 9.68
C ALA A 71 -5.18 -17.02 8.49
N GLU A 72 -6.41 -16.49 8.48
CA GLU A 72 -6.84 -15.53 7.45
C GLU A 72 -6.02 -14.23 7.51
N ALA A 73 -5.73 -13.75 8.71
CA ALA A 73 -4.91 -12.58 8.92
C ALA A 73 -3.45 -12.80 8.48
N ASP A 74 -2.85 -13.92 8.87
CA ASP A 74 -1.48 -14.29 8.50
C ASP A 74 -1.33 -14.43 6.97
N LYS A 75 -2.29 -15.08 6.32
CA LYS A 75 -2.34 -15.19 4.85
C LYS A 75 -2.42 -13.83 4.17
N LEU A 76 -3.26 -12.91 4.69
CA LEU A 76 -3.37 -11.54 4.18
C LEU A 76 -2.06 -10.79 4.36
N MET A 77 -1.49 -10.84 5.57
CA MET A 77 -0.24 -10.16 5.92
C MET A 77 0.93 -10.69 5.09
N GLY A 78 1.02 -12.01 4.88
CA GLY A 78 2.03 -12.63 4.04
C GLY A 78 1.89 -12.25 2.57
N LYS A 79 0.67 -12.29 2.01
CA LYS A 79 0.39 -11.91 0.61
C LYS A 79 0.82 -10.48 0.31
N TYR A 80 0.50 -9.53 1.18
CA TYR A 80 0.77 -8.10 0.96
C TYR A 80 2.04 -7.60 1.66
N LYS A 81 2.79 -8.48 2.33
CA LYS A 81 4.03 -8.17 3.07
C LYS A 81 3.86 -7.03 4.08
N ILE A 82 2.72 -7.02 4.75
CA ILE A 82 2.39 -6.07 5.81
C ILE A 82 2.59 -6.72 7.18
N SER A 83 2.99 -5.93 8.17
CA SER A 83 3.33 -6.41 9.52
C SER A 83 2.18 -6.23 10.53
N GLY A 84 1.00 -5.88 10.06
CA GLY A 84 -0.19 -5.78 10.90
C GLY A 84 -1.37 -5.18 10.16
N VAL A 85 -2.55 -5.47 10.68
CA VAL A 85 -3.85 -5.16 10.08
C VAL A 85 -4.77 -4.54 11.12
N PRO A 86 -5.40 -3.39 10.85
CA PRO A 86 -6.49 -2.86 11.66
C PRO A 86 -7.70 -3.81 11.65
N ILE A 87 -8.35 -3.94 12.79
CA ILE A 87 -9.55 -4.75 12.95
C ILE A 87 -10.73 -3.82 13.15
N VAL A 88 -11.77 -4.03 12.36
CA VAL A 88 -12.95 -3.17 12.33
C VAL A 88 -14.23 -3.98 12.56
N ASP A 89 -15.28 -3.33 12.99
CA ASP A 89 -16.63 -3.89 13.05
C ASP A 89 -17.31 -3.86 11.65
N LYS A 90 -18.58 -4.27 11.62
CA LYS A 90 -19.39 -4.29 10.38
C LYS A 90 -19.65 -2.90 9.79
N ASP A 91 -19.55 -1.87 10.62
CA ASP A 91 -19.76 -0.47 10.23
C ASP A 91 -18.42 0.23 9.86
N GLY A 92 -17.32 -0.52 9.91
CA GLY A 92 -15.97 -0.03 9.62
C GLY A 92 -15.31 0.74 10.75
N LYS A 93 -15.88 0.72 11.97
CA LYS A 93 -15.27 1.34 13.14
C LYS A 93 -14.11 0.50 13.63
N LEU A 94 -13.05 1.16 14.07
CA LEU A 94 -11.86 0.52 14.59
C LEU A 94 -12.14 -0.14 15.95
N GLU A 95 -11.94 -1.46 16.02
CA GLU A 95 -12.06 -2.25 17.26
C GLU A 95 -10.70 -2.62 17.85
N GLY A 96 -9.68 -2.77 17.00
CA GLY A 96 -8.38 -3.22 17.43
C GLY A 96 -7.33 -3.17 16.32
N ILE A 97 -6.17 -3.68 16.66
CA ILE A 97 -5.07 -3.89 15.70
C ILE A 97 -4.42 -5.25 15.95
N LEU A 98 -4.14 -5.98 14.88
CA LEU A 98 -3.40 -7.22 14.92
C LEU A 98 -2.05 -7.03 14.25
N THR A 99 -0.97 -7.45 14.89
CA THR A 99 0.40 -7.28 14.39
C THR A 99 1.18 -8.59 14.46
N ASN A 100 2.31 -8.68 13.75
CA ASN A 100 3.21 -9.83 13.86
C ASN A 100 3.68 -10.09 15.30
N ARG A 101 3.67 -9.06 16.16
CA ARG A 101 4.04 -9.20 17.57
C ARG A 101 3.00 -10.02 18.33
N ASP A 102 1.72 -9.81 18.04
CA ASP A 102 0.60 -10.53 18.65
C ASP A 102 0.58 -12.01 18.22
N LEU A 103 1.05 -12.29 16.98
CA LEU A 103 1.08 -13.64 16.40
C LEU A 103 2.27 -14.50 16.88
N ARG A 104 3.28 -13.89 17.49
CA ARG A 104 4.59 -14.52 17.73
C ARG A 104 4.55 -15.80 18.56
N PHE A 105 3.59 -15.93 19.46
CA PHE A 105 3.44 -17.07 20.37
C PHE A 105 2.23 -17.94 20.10
N ILE A 106 1.53 -17.70 19.00
CA ILE A 106 0.36 -18.47 18.59
C ILE A 106 0.84 -19.67 17.79
N THR A 107 0.33 -20.85 18.12
CA THR A 107 0.63 -22.11 17.43
C THR A 107 -0.57 -22.65 16.65
N ASP A 108 -1.79 -22.30 17.04
CA ASP A 108 -3.03 -22.74 16.39
C ASP A 108 -3.71 -21.57 15.66
N PHE A 109 -3.29 -21.31 14.43
CA PHE A 109 -3.81 -20.20 13.62
C PHE A 109 -5.21 -20.45 13.08
N GLU A 110 -5.62 -21.71 12.93
CA GLU A 110 -6.88 -22.06 12.29
C GLU A 110 -8.09 -21.91 13.24
N ASN A 111 -7.90 -22.19 14.52
CA ASN A 111 -9.01 -22.22 15.50
C ASN A 111 -9.12 -20.94 16.34
N ILE A 112 -8.05 -20.15 16.41
CA ILE A 112 -8.04 -18.91 17.19
C ILE A 112 -8.62 -17.77 16.36
N LYS A 113 -9.55 -17.01 16.97
CA LYS A 113 -10.10 -15.81 16.36
C LYS A 113 -9.23 -14.59 16.60
N ILE A 114 -9.24 -13.67 15.63
CA ILE A 114 -8.52 -12.39 15.72
C ILE A 114 -8.93 -11.63 16.98
N GLY A 115 -10.23 -11.63 17.31
CA GLY A 115 -10.77 -10.96 18.46
C GLY A 115 -10.21 -11.40 19.82
N ASP A 116 -9.61 -12.61 19.91
CA ASP A 116 -9.05 -13.15 21.15
C ASP A 116 -7.60 -12.71 21.38
N VAL A 117 -6.91 -12.28 20.30
CA VAL A 117 -5.46 -12.02 20.31
C VAL A 117 -5.09 -10.60 19.90
N MET A 118 -5.99 -9.85 19.26
CA MET A 118 -5.73 -8.47 18.83
C MET A 118 -5.55 -7.54 20.03
N THR A 119 -4.77 -6.49 19.85
CA THR A 119 -4.70 -5.38 20.82
C THR A 119 -5.97 -4.54 20.71
N LYS A 120 -6.76 -4.48 21.78
CA LYS A 120 -8.01 -3.71 21.91
C LYS A 120 -7.87 -2.51 22.84
N GLU A 121 -7.10 -2.69 23.92
CA GLU A 121 -6.95 -1.67 24.94
C GLU A 121 -5.88 -0.64 24.57
N ASN A 122 -6.09 0.59 25.00
CA ASN A 122 -5.16 1.70 24.78
C ASN A 122 -4.80 1.93 23.30
N LEU A 123 -5.78 1.72 22.40
CA LEU A 123 -5.57 2.01 20.99
C LEU A 123 -5.27 3.49 20.79
N VAL A 124 -4.09 3.77 20.26
CA VAL A 124 -3.70 5.12 19.86
C VAL A 124 -4.16 5.34 18.43
N THR A 125 -5.00 6.34 18.23
CA THR A 125 -5.52 6.75 16.92
C THR A 125 -5.26 8.23 16.70
N ALA A 126 -5.39 8.68 15.46
CA ALA A 126 -5.32 10.10 15.13
C ALA A 126 -6.43 10.48 14.13
N PRO A 127 -6.80 11.76 14.03
CA PRO A 127 -7.71 12.27 13.01
C PRO A 127 -7.19 12.06 11.59
N VAL A 128 -8.09 12.02 10.61
CA VAL A 128 -7.77 11.76 9.18
C VAL A 128 -6.84 12.82 8.57
N ASP A 129 -6.89 14.05 9.08
CA ASP A 129 -6.11 15.21 8.65
C ASP A 129 -4.71 15.29 9.29
N THR A 130 -4.33 14.29 10.08
CA THR A 130 -2.99 14.24 10.71
C THR A 130 -1.91 14.13 9.63
N ASP A 131 -0.97 15.06 9.64
CA ASP A 131 0.20 15.06 8.77
C ASP A 131 1.27 14.06 9.25
N LEU A 132 2.27 13.80 8.41
CA LEU A 132 3.33 12.85 8.72
C LEU A 132 4.17 13.26 9.93
N GLU A 133 4.39 14.56 10.14
CA GLU A 133 5.16 15.07 11.28
C GLU A 133 4.40 14.87 12.59
N GLY A 134 3.11 15.19 12.62
CA GLY A 134 2.23 14.92 13.75
C GLY A 134 2.13 13.43 14.07
N ALA A 135 1.98 12.59 13.04
CA ALA A 135 1.98 11.14 13.18
C ALA A 135 3.30 10.61 13.76
N GLN A 136 4.44 11.13 13.32
CA GLN A 136 5.76 10.75 13.85
C GLN A 136 5.87 11.04 15.35
N LYS A 137 5.43 12.20 15.79
CA LYS A 137 5.44 12.58 17.21
C LYS A 137 4.57 11.63 18.06
N ILE A 138 3.39 11.25 17.54
CA ILE A 138 2.49 10.31 18.22
C ILE A 138 3.11 8.91 18.29
N LEU A 139 3.64 8.39 17.17
CA LEU A 139 4.29 7.09 17.10
C LEU A 139 5.47 6.98 18.08
N MET A 140 6.32 8.02 18.13
CA MET A 140 7.46 8.08 19.05
C MET A 140 7.03 8.16 20.51
N LYS A 141 6.04 9.02 20.82
CA LYS A 141 5.54 9.20 22.19
C LYS A 141 4.96 7.91 22.77
N HIS A 142 4.20 7.19 21.97
CA HIS A 142 3.52 5.97 22.39
C HIS A 142 4.30 4.68 22.11
N LYS A 143 5.49 4.78 21.46
CA LYS A 143 6.36 3.65 21.07
C LYS A 143 5.62 2.60 20.24
N ILE A 144 4.76 3.04 19.33
CA ILE A 144 3.98 2.21 18.42
C ILE A 144 4.52 2.35 16.98
N GLU A 145 4.31 1.32 16.16
CA GLU A 145 4.77 1.29 14.76
C GLU A 145 3.69 1.64 13.75
N LYS A 146 2.44 1.65 14.17
CA LYS A 146 1.27 1.85 13.33
C LYS A 146 0.27 2.76 14.00
N LEU A 147 -0.21 3.75 13.26
CA LEU A 147 -1.17 4.74 13.73
C LEU A 147 -2.41 4.71 12.82
N PRO A 148 -3.51 4.08 13.27
CA PRO A 148 -4.77 4.15 12.56
C PRO A 148 -5.33 5.58 12.55
N LEU A 149 -5.82 6.01 11.41
CA LEU A 149 -6.52 7.28 11.24
C LEU A 149 -8.02 7.02 11.20
N VAL A 150 -8.76 7.69 12.07
CA VAL A 150 -10.20 7.52 12.19
C VAL A 150 -10.93 8.86 12.02
N ASP A 151 -12.17 8.80 11.54
CA ASP A 151 -13.04 9.97 11.51
C ASP A 151 -13.70 10.23 12.87
N ALA A 152 -14.54 11.27 12.94
CA ALA A 152 -15.26 11.64 14.16
C ALA A 152 -16.19 10.55 14.72
N ASN A 153 -16.57 9.56 13.89
CA ASN A 153 -17.40 8.43 14.27
C ASN A 153 -16.58 7.20 14.66
N GLY A 154 -15.25 7.28 14.63
CA GLY A 154 -14.35 6.17 14.89
C GLY A 154 -14.17 5.21 13.72
N VAL A 155 -14.65 5.56 12.52
CA VAL A 155 -14.51 4.76 11.31
C VAL A 155 -13.08 4.88 10.77
N LEU A 156 -12.47 3.73 10.47
CA LEU A 156 -11.12 3.66 9.92
C LEU A 156 -11.09 4.27 8.51
N LYS A 157 -10.23 5.25 8.29
CA LYS A 157 -10.03 5.93 7.00
C LYS A 157 -8.62 5.79 6.46
N GLY A 158 -7.65 5.58 7.35
CA GLY A 158 -6.26 5.50 6.95
C GLY A 158 -5.38 4.77 7.97
N LEU A 159 -4.14 4.55 7.58
CA LEU A 159 -3.10 3.98 8.42
C LEU A 159 -1.76 4.65 8.08
N ILE A 160 -1.04 5.10 9.08
CA ILE A 160 0.35 5.57 8.94
C ILE A 160 1.25 4.58 9.67
N THR A 161 2.36 4.19 9.04
CA THR A 161 3.36 3.33 9.68
C THR A 161 4.71 4.05 9.80
N ILE A 162 5.53 3.62 10.76
CA ILE A 162 6.87 4.17 10.92
C ILE A 162 7.71 4.00 9.66
N LYS A 163 7.51 2.89 8.93
CA LYS A 163 8.20 2.61 7.66
C LYS A 163 7.86 3.63 6.58
N ASP A 164 6.64 4.13 6.54
CA ASP A 164 6.22 5.13 5.56
C ASP A 164 6.87 6.47 5.84
N ILE A 165 7.03 6.83 7.12
CA ILE A 165 7.74 8.03 7.55
C ILE A 165 9.24 7.92 7.23
N GLU A 166 9.88 6.79 7.57
CA GLU A 166 11.29 6.53 7.25
C GLU A 166 11.57 6.66 5.75
N LYS A 167 10.69 6.11 4.92
CA LYS A 167 10.81 6.19 3.46
C LYS A 167 10.58 7.61 2.92
N ALA A 168 9.67 8.36 3.50
CA ALA A 168 9.46 9.76 3.12
C ALA A 168 10.71 10.61 3.40
N VAL A 169 11.41 10.34 4.50
CA VAL A 169 12.69 10.98 4.84
C VAL A 169 13.83 10.50 3.91
N GLN A 170 13.87 9.21 3.61
CA GLN A 170 14.91 8.61 2.76
C GLN A 170 14.80 9.04 1.30
N TYR A 171 13.59 9.24 0.78
CA TYR A 171 13.31 9.60 -0.61
C TYR A 171 12.51 10.89 -0.73
N PRO A 172 13.09 12.05 -0.37
CA PRO A 172 12.35 13.33 -0.33
C PRO A 172 11.91 13.79 -1.72
N ASN A 173 12.59 13.38 -2.79
CA ASN A 173 12.31 13.76 -4.17
C ASN A 173 11.40 12.75 -4.89
N SER A 174 10.83 11.77 -4.19
CA SER A 174 10.01 10.74 -4.83
C SER A 174 8.81 11.34 -5.58
N ALA A 175 8.57 10.80 -6.79
CA ALA A 175 7.42 11.20 -7.62
C ALA A 175 6.12 10.64 -7.00
N ARG A 176 5.26 11.52 -6.50
CA ARG A 176 4.01 11.16 -5.80
C ARG A 176 2.81 11.86 -6.42
N ASP A 177 1.66 11.21 -6.34
CA ASP A 177 0.38 11.79 -6.70
C ASP A 177 -0.19 12.66 -5.55
N LYS A 178 -1.33 13.32 -5.80
CA LYS A 178 -2.01 14.17 -4.81
C LYS A 178 -2.41 13.43 -3.52
N LYS A 179 -2.49 12.09 -3.57
CA LYS A 179 -2.79 11.22 -2.41
C LYS A 179 -1.51 10.70 -1.73
N GLY A 180 -0.33 11.17 -2.14
CA GLY A 180 0.96 10.77 -1.58
C GLY A 180 1.48 9.42 -2.05
N ARG A 181 0.82 8.75 -3.01
CA ARG A 181 1.22 7.45 -3.57
C ARG A 181 2.25 7.63 -4.69
N LEU A 182 3.16 6.66 -4.86
CA LEU A 182 4.14 6.70 -5.93
C LEU A 182 3.46 6.76 -7.31
N LEU A 183 4.03 7.57 -8.21
CA LEU A 183 3.59 7.66 -9.60
C LEU A 183 4.08 6.46 -10.40
N CYS A 184 3.22 5.90 -11.21
CA CYS A 184 3.56 4.93 -12.24
C CYS A 184 2.60 5.08 -13.41
N GLY A 185 3.05 4.69 -14.60
CA GLY A 185 2.20 4.54 -15.76
C GLY A 185 2.00 3.07 -16.11
N ALA A 186 1.03 2.77 -16.96
CA ALA A 186 0.82 1.46 -17.54
C ALA A 186 0.66 1.60 -19.06
N THR A 187 1.31 0.73 -19.82
CA THR A 187 1.18 0.70 -21.27
C THR A 187 -0.11 0.01 -21.65
N ILE A 188 -0.98 0.66 -22.40
CA ILE A 188 -2.23 0.10 -22.91
C ILE A 188 -2.12 -0.22 -24.41
N GLY A 189 -2.86 -1.24 -24.86
CA GLY A 189 -3.00 -1.58 -26.26
C GLY A 189 -4.26 -0.95 -26.87
N MET A 190 -4.29 -0.77 -28.18
CA MET A 190 -5.49 -0.27 -28.89
C MET A 190 -6.50 -1.38 -29.17
N THR A 191 -6.86 -2.19 -28.18
CA THR A 191 -7.88 -3.23 -28.26
C THR A 191 -9.10 -2.86 -27.42
N ASN A 192 -10.29 -3.41 -27.75
CA ASN A 192 -11.54 -3.08 -27.05
C ASN A 192 -11.49 -3.35 -25.53
N ASP A 193 -10.62 -4.23 -25.06
CA ASP A 193 -10.42 -4.51 -23.63
C ASP A 193 -9.72 -3.37 -22.89
N CYS A 194 -9.14 -2.41 -23.63
CA CYS A 194 -8.44 -1.26 -23.07
C CYS A 194 -9.38 -0.24 -22.40
N LEU A 195 -10.62 -0.12 -22.90
CA LEU A 195 -11.58 0.87 -22.39
C LEU A 195 -12.15 0.50 -21.02
N LEU A 196 -12.21 -0.79 -20.68
CA LEU A 196 -12.67 -1.27 -19.37
C LEU A 196 -11.63 -1.00 -18.26
N TYR A 197 -10.35 -0.89 -18.64
CA TYR A 197 -9.25 -0.72 -17.69
C TYR A 197 -9.05 0.73 -17.25
N THR A 198 -9.47 1.69 -18.05
CA THR A 198 -9.29 3.12 -17.76
C THR A 198 -10.26 3.65 -16.71
N SER A 199 -11.38 2.96 -16.46
CA SER A 199 -12.38 3.43 -15.50
C SER A 199 -12.03 3.12 -14.04
N ASP A 200 -11.38 1.99 -13.73
CA ASP A 200 -11.15 1.56 -12.34
C ASP A 200 -9.71 1.78 -11.83
N ALA A 201 -8.71 1.66 -12.69
CA ALA A 201 -7.30 1.78 -12.27
C ALA A 201 -6.71 3.16 -12.54
N ALA A 202 -7.34 3.94 -13.40
CA ALA A 202 -6.85 5.25 -13.84
C ALA A 202 -7.66 6.43 -13.32
N ASP A 203 -8.58 6.19 -12.38
CA ASP A 203 -9.41 7.26 -11.84
C ASP A 203 -8.58 8.20 -10.99
N ASP A 204 -7.60 8.82 -11.43
CA ASP A 204 -7.08 9.99 -10.75
C ASP A 204 -5.80 10.62 -11.28
N SER A 205 -5.29 10.48 -12.45
CA SER A 205 -4.25 11.48 -12.69
C SER A 205 -3.45 11.49 -13.98
N LEU A 206 -3.77 10.70 -14.98
CA LEU A 206 -3.08 10.87 -16.27
C LEU A 206 -4.07 10.79 -17.45
N ARG A 207 -5.03 11.72 -17.52
CA ARG A 207 -5.47 12.22 -18.84
C ARG A 207 -4.36 13.16 -19.30
N VAL A 208 -3.56 12.71 -20.22
CA VAL A 208 -2.81 13.58 -21.09
C VAL A 208 -3.73 13.81 -22.27
N ASP A 209 -4.22 15.04 -22.41
CA ASP A 209 -4.90 15.56 -23.61
C ASP A 209 -3.98 15.47 -24.81
#